data_38020ad53889544eb3f8ada9748165e7
#
_entry.id   38020ad53889544eb3f8ada9748165e7
#
_cell.length_a   1.000
_cell.length_b   1.000
_cell.length_c   1.000
_cell.angle_alpha   90.00
_cell.angle_beta   90.00
_cell.angle_gamma   90.00
#
_symmetry.space_group_name_H-M   'P 1'
#
loop_
_entity.id
_entity.type
_entity.pdbx_description
1 polymer ?
#
loop_
_entity_poly.entity_id
_entity_poly.type
_entity_poly.pdbx_seq_one_letter_code
_entity_poly.pdbx_strand_id
1 'polypeptide(L)'
;MSVSQKVLVLGLGASGRTAARFYSSRGFEVLAADTRPQPPKLEELQQEIANLRFLGAQVTPETAAEVSEVMISPGLSPEYSVFAPVVKEARQHGIPVVGEIELFARELKKLKAESGYAPKIIGITGTNGKTTTTMLSTAIIAEAGRSVVAAGNVGPNALGELEKHRLAGTLPDFWVLELSSFQLETTESLHCDSAALLNITEDHIDWHGSMEKYAAAKRKIFSADTVRVLNREDPGSMLSAEGVPSDLVHTFGSDAPKKIGDFGISDVGALVWLSGCIASASPELLIPMNALRIRGLHNAMNALAATALTLAVGIPLDSILRTLREYKGEPHRVQLILRASDIDYVDDSKGTNVGAVAAALAGFGPKKVVLILGGDGKGQDFAPLKAPIEAHAKGAVFIGRDAPLIEKEVDYPGLLKAHAKTMAEAVREARAMAKPGDTILLSPACASWDMFKDYADRSAQFVAAAKEIAEEEGQLC
;
A
#
# COMPACT_ATOMS: atom_id res chain seq x y z
N MET A 1 9.78 13.73 43.37
CA MET A 1 8.70 13.76 42.36
C MET A 1 9.42 13.71 41.00
N SER A 2 9.33 12.61 40.28
CA SER A 2 9.87 12.58 38.90
C SER A 2 9.10 13.60 38.07
N VAL A 3 9.80 14.52 37.41
CA VAL A 3 9.20 15.44 36.45
C VAL A 3 8.50 14.56 35.43
N SER A 4 7.17 14.68 35.30
CA SER A 4 6.40 13.96 34.29
C SER A 4 6.96 14.36 32.93
N GLN A 5 7.49 13.39 32.17
CA GLN A 5 7.97 13.68 30.81
C GLN A 5 6.76 14.00 29.94
N LYS A 6 6.83 15.09 29.20
CA LYS A 6 5.79 15.50 28.27
C LYS A 6 6.12 15.03 26.86
N VAL A 7 5.12 14.69 26.09
CA VAL A 7 5.22 14.39 24.65
C VAL A 7 4.22 15.19 23.86
N LEU A 8 4.56 15.55 22.62
CA LEU A 8 3.66 16.25 21.70
C LEU A 8 3.24 15.33 20.57
N VAL A 9 1.94 15.12 20.41
CA VAL A 9 1.35 14.33 19.33
C VAL A 9 0.73 15.26 18.30
N LEU A 10 1.28 15.28 17.09
CA LEU A 10 0.81 16.06 15.95
C LEU A 10 -0.07 15.21 15.02
N GLY A 11 -1.35 15.55 14.96
CA GLY A 11 -2.38 14.85 14.22
C GLY A 11 -3.03 13.70 14.99
N LEU A 12 -4.34 13.83 15.23
CA LEU A 12 -5.15 12.81 15.95
C LEU A 12 -5.94 11.90 14.97
N GLY A 13 -5.28 11.47 13.90
CA GLY A 13 -5.71 10.34 13.08
C GLY A 13 -5.59 9.01 13.85
N ALA A 14 -5.72 7.88 13.17
CA ALA A 14 -5.58 6.56 13.81
C ALA A 14 -4.22 6.41 14.51
N SER A 15 -3.11 6.73 13.83
CA SER A 15 -1.75 6.63 14.36
C SER A 15 -1.52 7.54 15.56
N GLY A 16 -1.98 8.80 15.51
CA GLY A 16 -1.80 9.74 16.61
C GLY A 16 -2.59 9.35 17.86
N ARG A 17 -3.83 8.87 17.70
CA ARG A 17 -4.61 8.39 18.85
C ARG A 17 -3.98 7.14 19.49
N THR A 18 -3.46 6.23 18.68
CA THR A 18 -2.73 5.06 19.19
C THR A 18 -1.48 5.48 19.95
N ALA A 19 -0.70 6.40 19.40
CA ALA A 19 0.48 6.93 20.08
C ALA A 19 0.15 7.66 21.38
N ALA A 20 -0.93 8.46 21.40
CA ALA A 20 -1.39 9.13 22.62
C ALA A 20 -1.72 8.14 23.75
N ARG A 21 -2.45 7.05 23.42
CA ARG A 21 -2.73 5.96 24.40
C ARG A 21 -1.44 5.27 24.86
N PHE A 22 -0.55 4.99 23.92
CA PHE A 22 0.75 4.37 24.20
C PHE A 22 1.59 5.20 25.18
N TYR A 23 1.73 6.49 24.94
CA TYR A 23 2.48 7.37 25.84
C TYR A 23 1.81 7.52 27.21
N SER A 24 0.48 7.71 27.22
CA SER A 24 -0.28 7.83 28.47
C SER A 24 -0.17 6.59 29.34
N SER A 25 -0.23 5.39 28.75
CA SER A 25 -0.06 4.12 29.47
C SER A 25 1.33 3.94 30.09
N ARG A 26 2.29 4.75 29.67
CA ARG A 26 3.68 4.80 30.17
C ARG A 26 3.95 5.98 31.11
N GLY A 27 2.88 6.72 31.47
CA GLY A 27 2.95 7.80 32.44
C GLY A 27 3.39 9.16 31.89
N PHE A 28 3.45 9.31 30.56
CA PHE A 28 3.73 10.62 29.96
C PHE A 28 2.51 11.54 30.01
N GLU A 29 2.75 12.84 30.19
CA GLU A 29 1.75 13.89 29.91
C GLU A 29 1.67 14.07 28.40
N VAL A 30 0.46 13.98 27.82
CA VAL A 30 0.25 14.04 26.38
C VAL A 30 -0.30 15.41 25.97
N LEU A 31 0.51 16.18 25.27
CA LEU A 31 0.05 17.34 24.51
C LEU A 31 -0.34 16.86 23.11
N ALA A 32 -1.50 17.29 22.62
CA ALA A 32 -1.99 16.87 21.31
C ALA A 32 -2.42 18.09 20.48
N ALA A 33 -2.09 18.09 19.19
CA ALA A 33 -2.49 19.09 18.23
C ALA A 33 -3.05 18.45 16.96
N ASP A 34 -4.01 19.11 16.31
CA ASP A 34 -4.57 18.65 15.03
C ASP A 34 -4.97 19.88 14.20
N THR A 35 -4.96 19.75 12.88
CA THR A 35 -5.39 20.81 11.97
C THR A 35 -6.89 21.10 12.05
N ARG A 36 -7.66 20.14 12.54
CA ARG A 36 -9.11 20.24 12.73
C ARG A 36 -9.43 20.73 14.13
N PRO A 37 -10.38 21.65 14.29
CA PRO A 37 -10.81 22.11 15.62
C PRO A 37 -11.39 20.99 16.49
N GLN A 38 -12.08 20.04 15.86
CA GLN A 38 -12.65 18.85 16.49
C GLN A 38 -12.26 17.59 15.69
N PRO A 39 -11.06 17.04 15.91
CA PRO A 39 -10.68 15.80 15.26
C PRO A 39 -11.57 14.65 15.70
N PRO A 40 -11.84 13.66 14.83
CA PRO A 40 -12.69 12.52 15.16
C PRO A 40 -12.24 11.80 16.42
N LYS A 41 -13.17 11.49 17.32
CA LYS A 41 -12.94 10.77 18.58
C LYS A 41 -12.07 11.52 19.61
N LEU A 42 -11.99 12.85 19.52
CA LEU A 42 -11.26 13.67 20.51
C LEU A 42 -11.86 13.51 21.91
N GLU A 43 -13.20 13.61 22.03
CA GLU A 43 -13.90 13.51 23.33
C GLU A 43 -13.69 12.13 23.97
N GLU A 44 -13.79 11.04 23.17
CA GLU A 44 -13.49 9.69 23.64
C GLU A 44 -12.04 9.60 24.17
N LEU A 45 -11.09 10.13 23.41
CA LEU A 45 -9.68 10.12 23.79
C LEU A 45 -9.40 10.94 25.05
N GLN A 46 -10.06 12.07 25.25
CA GLN A 46 -9.94 12.90 26.47
C GLN A 46 -10.57 12.23 27.70
N GLN A 47 -11.63 11.43 27.52
CA GLN A 47 -12.21 10.64 28.59
C GLN A 47 -11.29 9.46 28.97
N GLU A 48 -10.64 8.84 28.01
CA GLU A 48 -9.70 7.73 28.23
C GLU A 48 -8.38 8.18 28.87
N ILE A 49 -7.88 9.36 28.50
CA ILE A 49 -6.56 9.89 28.87
C ILE A 49 -6.73 11.15 29.72
N ALA A 50 -6.77 10.99 31.03
CA ALA A 50 -7.03 12.08 31.97
C ALA A 50 -5.99 13.23 31.90
N ASN A 51 -4.76 12.95 31.46
CA ASN A 51 -3.66 13.91 31.32
C ASN A 51 -3.40 14.36 29.88
N LEU A 52 -4.37 14.18 28.98
CA LEU A 52 -4.30 14.68 27.61
C LEU A 52 -4.75 16.15 27.57
N ARG A 53 -3.87 17.00 27.04
CA ARG A 53 -4.17 18.41 26.78
C ARG A 53 -4.21 18.65 25.28
N PHE A 54 -5.40 18.97 24.74
CA PHE A 54 -5.56 19.33 23.34
C PHE A 54 -5.28 20.82 23.12
N LEU A 55 -4.36 21.15 22.22
CA LEU A 55 -3.87 22.50 21.92
C LEU A 55 -4.50 23.08 20.64
N GLY A 56 -5.31 22.31 19.90
CA GLY A 56 -5.85 22.73 18.61
C GLY A 56 -4.78 22.81 17.51
N ALA A 57 -5.00 23.67 16.52
CA ALA A 57 -4.05 23.94 15.44
C ALA A 57 -3.01 25.02 15.78
N GLN A 58 -3.15 25.70 16.92
CA GLN A 58 -2.34 26.85 17.31
C GLN A 58 -1.15 26.48 18.20
N VAL A 59 -0.56 25.29 17.97
CA VAL A 59 0.68 24.92 18.63
C VAL A 59 1.84 25.73 18.05
N THR A 60 2.65 26.31 18.93
CA THR A 60 3.77 27.16 18.52
C THR A 60 5.09 26.38 18.54
N PRO A 61 6.14 26.83 17.81
CA PRO A 61 7.44 26.19 17.82
C PRO A 61 8.02 25.99 19.24
N GLU A 62 7.81 26.95 20.14
CA GLU A 62 8.31 26.91 21.52
C GLU A 62 7.75 25.72 22.30
N THR A 63 6.54 25.23 21.95
CA THR A 63 5.96 24.04 22.56
C THR A 63 6.86 22.80 22.36
N ALA A 64 7.60 22.74 21.25
CA ALA A 64 8.55 21.66 21.01
C ALA A 64 9.68 21.60 22.05
N ALA A 65 10.13 22.77 22.54
CA ALA A 65 11.20 22.82 23.55
C ALA A 65 10.75 22.35 24.95
N GLU A 66 9.44 22.24 25.19
CA GLU A 66 8.87 21.81 26.47
C GLU A 66 8.64 20.29 26.57
N VAL A 67 8.88 19.55 25.49
CA VAL A 67 8.59 18.12 25.42
C VAL A 67 9.86 17.30 25.20
N SER A 68 9.81 16.04 25.60
CA SER A 68 10.92 15.09 25.41
C SER A 68 10.93 14.44 24.04
N GLU A 69 9.78 14.44 23.34
CA GLU A 69 9.61 13.82 22.04
C GLU A 69 8.40 14.42 21.31
N VAL A 70 8.48 14.50 19.98
CA VAL A 70 7.37 14.88 19.10
C VAL A 70 6.99 13.67 18.24
N MET A 71 5.76 13.21 18.38
CA MET A 71 5.17 12.21 17.48
C MET A 71 4.36 12.90 16.40
N ILE A 72 4.59 12.57 15.13
CA ILE A 72 3.85 13.11 13.99
C ILE A 72 3.11 12.01 13.24
N SER A 73 1.81 12.25 12.98
CA SER A 73 0.99 11.36 12.15
C SER A 73 1.43 11.37 10.69
N PRO A 74 1.44 10.24 9.97
CA PRO A 74 1.99 10.14 8.61
C PRO A 74 1.26 11.00 7.57
N GLY A 75 0.01 11.40 7.81
CA GLY A 75 -0.71 12.35 6.95
C GLY A 75 -0.19 13.80 7.01
N LEU A 76 0.72 14.12 7.92
CA LEU A 76 1.30 15.44 8.10
C LEU A 76 2.76 15.42 7.63
N SER A 77 3.08 16.19 6.59
CA SER A 77 4.47 16.32 6.16
C SER A 77 5.29 17.05 7.22
N PRO A 78 6.45 16.51 7.65
CA PRO A 78 7.36 17.18 8.56
C PRO A 78 7.92 18.50 8.01
N GLU A 79 7.92 18.69 6.69
CA GLU A 79 8.49 19.86 6.02
C GLU A 79 7.42 20.82 5.45
N TYR A 80 6.24 20.31 5.07
CA TYR A 80 5.25 21.09 4.32
C TYR A 80 3.90 21.25 5.02
N SER A 81 3.68 20.59 6.16
CA SER A 81 2.44 20.78 6.93
C SER A 81 2.46 22.07 7.75
N VAL A 82 1.30 22.45 8.26
CA VAL A 82 1.18 23.61 9.19
C VAL A 82 2.02 23.45 10.46
N PHE A 83 2.42 22.23 10.80
CA PHE A 83 3.26 21.91 11.96
C PHE A 83 4.76 21.84 11.62
N ALA A 84 5.16 22.08 10.36
CA ALA A 84 6.56 22.10 9.97
C ALA A 84 7.45 23.02 10.83
N PRO A 85 7.01 24.24 11.26
CA PRO A 85 7.79 25.07 12.18
C PRO A 85 8.07 24.39 13.53
N VAL A 86 7.10 23.65 14.08
CA VAL A 86 7.23 22.90 15.34
C VAL A 86 8.22 21.76 15.19
N VAL A 87 8.12 21.01 14.07
CA VAL A 87 9.04 19.91 13.74
C VAL A 87 10.47 20.43 13.56
N LYS A 88 10.64 21.57 12.89
CA LYS A 88 11.94 22.20 12.69
C LYS A 88 12.56 22.60 14.02
N GLU A 89 11.80 23.21 14.91
CA GLU A 89 12.25 23.61 16.23
C GLU A 89 12.67 22.41 17.07
N ALA A 90 11.86 21.34 17.08
CA ALA A 90 12.21 20.07 17.75
C ALA A 90 13.57 19.55 17.28
N ARG A 91 13.77 19.48 15.96
CA ARG A 91 15.03 18.98 15.37
C ARG A 91 16.23 19.87 15.71
N GLN A 92 16.06 21.19 15.74
CA GLN A 92 17.12 22.13 16.13
C GLN A 92 17.56 21.96 17.58
N HIS A 93 16.65 21.55 18.46
CA HIS A 93 16.94 21.27 19.87
C HIS A 93 17.31 19.81 20.15
N GLY A 94 17.48 19.00 19.10
CA GLY A 94 17.81 17.58 19.26
C GLY A 94 16.67 16.74 19.86
N ILE A 95 15.43 17.25 19.82
CA ILE A 95 14.24 16.53 20.29
C ILE A 95 13.81 15.57 19.20
N PRO A 96 13.67 14.26 19.50
CA PRO A 96 13.26 13.27 18.53
C PRO A 96 11.90 13.58 17.90
N VAL A 97 11.82 13.41 16.56
CA VAL A 97 10.58 13.50 15.81
C VAL A 97 10.29 12.14 15.20
N VAL A 98 9.26 11.47 15.68
CA VAL A 98 9.01 10.05 15.41
C VAL A 98 7.61 9.82 14.84
N GLY A 99 7.46 8.73 14.10
CA GLY A 99 6.18 8.19 13.67
C GLY A 99 5.75 6.98 14.54
N GLU A 100 4.57 6.48 14.27
CA GLU A 100 4.02 5.32 14.97
C GLU A 100 4.86 4.05 14.74
N ILE A 101 5.42 3.87 13.54
CA ILE A 101 6.28 2.73 13.20
C ILE A 101 7.62 2.79 13.97
N GLU A 102 8.14 3.97 14.23
CA GLU A 102 9.32 4.12 15.09
C GLU A 102 9.02 3.69 16.53
N LEU A 103 7.85 4.06 17.07
CA LEU A 103 7.43 3.62 18.40
C LEU A 103 7.26 2.10 18.46
N PHE A 104 6.66 1.51 17.43
CA PHE A 104 6.56 0.05 17.28
C PHE A 104 7.96 -0.60 17.29
N ALA A 105 8.90 -0.09 16.50
CA ALA A 105 10.26 -0.63 16.43
C ALA A 105 11.00 -0.56 17.76
N ARG A 106 10.88 0.58 18.47
CA ARG A 106 11.48 0.76 19.81
C ARG A 106 10.87 -0.17 20.84
N GLU A 107 9.56 -0.40 20.81
CA GLU A 107 8.90 -1.32 21.73
C GLU A 107 9.28 -2.77 21.45
N LEU A 108 9.45 -3.19 20.19
CA LEU A 108 9.99 -4.51 19.85
C LEU A 108 11.41 -4.70 20.40
N LYS A 109 12.27 -3.67 20.25
CA LYS A 109 13.63 -3.71 20.82
C LYS A 109 13.61 -3.86 22.34
N LYS A 110 12.69 -3.17 23.00
CA LYS A 110 12.48 -3.28 24.45
C LYS A 110 12.01 -4.68 24.84
N LEU A 111 10.99 -5.22 24.17
CA LEU A 111 10.47 -6.58 24.40
C LEU A 111 11.53 -7.65 24.17
N LYS A 112 12.41 -7.48 23.17
CA LYS A 112 13.56 -8.37 22.97
C LYS A 112 14.50 -8.37 24.17
N ALA A 113 14.78 -7.20 24.73
CA ALA A 113 15.67 -7.09 25.91
C ALA A 113 15.02 -7.63 27.18
N GLU A 114 13.72 -7.42 27.37
CA GLU A 114 13.00 -7.79 28.61
C GLU A 114 12.54 -9.25 28.63
N SER A 115 12.10 -9.81 27.52
CA SER A 115 11.46 -11.13 27.45
C SER A 115 12.09 -12.09 26.43
N GLY A 116 13.08 -11.63 25.64
CA GLY A 116 13.65 -12.40 24.55
C GLY A 116 12.76 -12.48 23.29
N TYR A 117 11.64 -11.74 23.24
CA TYR A 117 10.74 -11.74 22.08
C TYR A 117 11.43 -11.15 20.85
N ALA A 118 11.66 -11.97 19.84
CA ALA A 118 12.36 -11.61 18.61
C ALA A 118 11.60 -12.19 17.39
N PRO A 119 10.50 -11.57 16.99
CA PRO A 119 9.75 -12.03 15.83
C PRO A 119 10.52 -11.78 14.55
N LYS A 120 10.16 -12.49 13.47
CA LYS A 120 10.60 -12.17 12.12
C LYS A 120 9.76 -11.03 11.55
N ILE A 121 10.41 -10.05 10.91
CA ILE A 121 9.74 -8.88 10.35
C ILE A 121 9.96 -8.82 8.84
N ILE A 122 8.87 -8.81 8.08
CA ILE A 122 8.86 -8.55 6.64
C ILE A 122 8.34 -7.14 6.41
N GLY A 123 9.14 -6.29 5.76
CA GLY A 123 8.74 -4.94 5.38
C GLY A 123 8.41 -4.84 3.88
N ILE A 124 7.31 -4.17 3.52
CA ILE A 124 6.91 -4.02 2.14
C ILE A 124 6.57 -2.55 1.84
N THR A 125 7.30 -1.98 0.89
CA THR A 125 7.04 -0.63 0.37
C THR A 125 7.11 -0.60 -1.16
N GLY A 126 6.74 0.51 -1.74
CA GLY A 126 6.67 0.77 -3.18
C GLY A 126 5.57 1.77 -3.49
N THR A 127 5.45 2.21 -4.73
CA THR A 127 4.30 3.00 -5.15
C THR A 127 3.08 2.09 -5.28
N ASN A 128 3.21 0.98 -6.00
CA ASN A 128 2.14 0.02 -6.29
C ASN A 128 2.48 -1.39 -5.82
N GLY A 129 1.46 -2.26 -5.67
CA GLY A 129 1.64 -3.68 -5.32
C GLY A 129 1.74 -3.98 -3.83
N LYS A 130 1.96 -3.00 -2.97
CA LYS A 130 2.18 -3.18 -1.52
C LYS A 130 1.17 -4.10 -0.84
N THR A 131 -0.12 -3.77 -0.94
CA THR A 131 -1.16 -4.52 -0.22
C THR A 131 -1.26 -5.97 -0.68
N THR A 132 -1.24 -6.20 -1.99
CA THR A 132 -1.28 -7.57 -2.54
C THR A 132 -0.08 -8.38 -2.05
N THR A 133 1.13 -7.82 -2.11
CA THR A 133 2.35 -8.50 -1.63
C THR A 133 2.29 -8.73 -0.12
N THR A 134 1.81 -7.78 0.68
CA THR A 134 1.65 -7.90 2.14
C THR A 134 0.68 -9.02 2.49
N MET A 135 -0.52 -9.00 1.91
CA MET A 135 -1.56 -9.97 2.24
C MET A 135 -1.20 -11.37 1.73
N LEU A 136 -0.57 -11.47 0.55
CA LEU A 136 -0.07 -12.73 0.03
C LEU A 136 1.05 -13.30 0.91
N SER A 137 2.02 -12.49 1.32
CA SER A 137 3.08 -12.92 2.26
C SER A 137 2.50 -13.38 3.60
N THR A 138 1.49 -12.67 4.10
CA THR A 138 0.78 -13.07 5.33
C THR A 138 0.07 -14.41 5.17
N ALA A 139 -0.64 -14.61 4.06
CA ALA A 139 -1.32 -15.88 3.77
C ALA A 139 -0.31 -17.05 3.64
N ILE A 140 0.83 -16.83 3.01
CA ILE A 140 1.92 -17.81 2.88
C ILE A 140 2.45 -18.23 4.26
N ILE A 141 2.69 -17.28 5.15
CA ILE A 141 3.21 -17.55 6.50
C ILE A 141 2.17 -18.32 7.34
N ALA A 142 0.89 -17.92 7.24
CA ALA A 142 -0.21 -18.61 7.92
C ALA A 142 -0.38 -20.05 7.41
N GLU A 143 -0.28 -20.29 6.07
CA GLU A 143 -0.32 -21.62 5.47
C GLU A 143 0.84 -22.51 5.95
N ALA A 144 1.98 -21.92 6.28
CA ALA A 144 3.11 -22.63 6.89
C ALA A 144 2.90 -22.93 8.40
N GLY A 145 1.71 -22.65 8.96
CA GLY A 145 1.36 -22.90 10.36
C GLY A 145 2.03 -21.95 11.36
N ARG A 146 2.48 -20.78 10.91
CA ARG A 146 3.12 -19.79 11.76
C ARG A 146 2.14 -18.68 12.15
N SER A 147 2.26 -18.20 13.39
CA SER A 147 1.48 -17.04 13.83
C SER A 147 2.01 -15.76 13.17
N VAL A 148 1.12 -15.00 12.55
CA VAL A 148 1.49 -13.81 11.77
C VAL A 148 0.45 -12.70 11.91
N VAL A 149 0.91 -11.46 11.92
CA VAL A 149 0.06 -10.26 11.91
C VAL A 149 0.50 -9.35 10.77
N ALA A 150 -0.47 -8.99 9.92
CA ALA A 150 -0.31 -7.92 8.93
C ALA A 150 -0.73 -6.59 9.54
N ALA A 151 0.10 -5.55 9.42
CA ALA A 151 -0.17 -4.23 9.99
C ALA A 151 0.52 -3.09 9.23
N GLY A 152 0.22 -1.86 9.59
CA GLY A 152 0.90 -0.66 9.10
C GLY A 152 0.01 0.26 8.28
N ASN A 153 0.38 0.53 7.02
CA ASN A 153 -0.37 1.42 6.12
C ASN A 153 -1.73 0.84 5.69
N VAL A 154 -1.82 -0.48 5.65
CA VAL A 154 -3.07 -1.23 5.42
C VAL A 154 -3.26 -2.19 6.59
N GLY A 155 -4.53 -2.42 6.94
CA GLY A 155 -4.88 -3.19 8.13
C GLY A 155 -4.83 -2.35 9.40
N PRO A 156 -4.66 -2.99 10.54
CA PRO A 156 -4.56 -2.30 11.82
C PRO A 156 -3.22 -1.58 11.96
N ASN A 157 -3.21 -0.61 12.86
CA ASN A 157 -2.01 0.12 13.27
C ASN A 157 -1.01 -0.82 13.98
N ALA A 158 0.26 -0.80 13.55
CA ALA A 158 1.26 -1.77 14.03
C ALA A 158 1.51 -1.66 15.54
N LEU A 159 1.66 -0.44 16.06
CA LEU A 159 1.85 -0.20 17.50
C LEU A 159 0.63 -0.65 18.31
N GLY A 160 -0.58 -0.38 17.80
CA GLY A 160 -1.82 -0.79 18.46
C GLY A 160 -1.99 -2.29 18.53
N GLU A 161 -1.68 -3.01 17.45
CA GLU A 161 -1.71 -4.48 17.45
C GLU A 161 -0.63 -5.07 18.33
N LEU A 162 0.57 -4.48 18.35
CA LEU A 162 1.63 -4.93 19.27
C LEU A 162 1.19 -4.86 20.72
N GLU A 163 0.62 -3.72 21.15
CA GLU A 163 0.11 -3.55 22.52
C GLU A 163 -1.05 -4.53 22.83
N LYS A 164 -1.96 -4.72 21.92
CA LYS A 164 -3.06 -5.68 22.04
C LYS A 164 -2.55 -7.11 22.23
N HIS A 165 -1.64 -7.57 21.38
CA HIS A 165 -1.05 -8.91 21.47
C HIS A 165 -0.18 -9.06 22.70
N ARG A 166 0.55 -8.02 23.10
CA ARG A 166 1.36 -8.02 24.35
C ARG A 166 0.47 -8.19 25.59
N LEU A 167 -0.63 -7.44 25.67
CA LEU A 167 -1.58 -7.53 26.79
C LEU A 167 -2.31 -8.87 26.83
N ALA A 168 -2.61 -9.45 25.66
CA ALA A 168 -3.26 -10.75 25.55
C ALA A 168 -2.32 -11.96 25.71
N GLY A 169 -1.01 -11.74 25.75
CA GLY A 169 -0.01 -12.82 25.78
C GLY A 169 0.04 -13.66 24.49
N THR A 170 -0.31 -13.07 23.35
CA THR A 170 -0.43 -13.73 22.04
C THR A 170 0.50 -13.12 20.98
N LEU A 171 1.70 -12.72 21.39
CA LEU A 171 2.67 -12.12 20.47
C LEU A 171 2.99 -13.07 19.30
N PRO A 172 2.92 -12.61 18.03
CA PRO A 172 3.08 -13.47 16.86
C PRO A 172 4.54 -13.79 16.56
N ASP A 173 4.78 -14.88 15.83
CA ASP A 173 6.10 -15.23 15.31
C ASP A 173 6.58 -14.27 14.22
N PHE A 174 5.63 -13.72 13.44
CA PHE A 174 5.91 -12.88 12.26
C PHE A 174 5.08 -11.60 12.25
N TRP A 175 5.70 -10.52 11.82
CA TRP A 175 5.03 -9.28 11.42
C TRP A 175 5.26 -9.04 9.95
N VAL A 176 4.19 -8.78 9.19
CA VAL A 176 4.24 -8.35 7.80
C VAL A 176 3.74 -6.92 7.74
N LEU A 177 4.65 -5.98 7.49
CA LEU A 177 4.38 -4.56 7.58
C LEU A 177 4.26 -3.93 6.18
N GLU A 178 3.07 -3.44 5.85
CA GLU A 178 2.93 -2.52 4.73
C GLU A 178 3.33 -1.12 5.17
N LEU A 179 4.35 -0.53 4.53
CA LEU A 179 4.91 0.75 4.93
C LEU A 179 4.81 1.78 3.80
N SER A 180 4.16 2.92 4.09
CA SER A 180 4.16 4.07 3.19
C SER A 180 5.46 4.86 3.31
N SER A 181 5.77 5.69 2.30
CA SER A 181 6.88 6.63 2.38
C SER A 181 6.73 7.63 3.52
N PHE A 182 5.49 7.99 3.86
CA PHE A 182 5.16 8.88 4.97
C PHE A 182 5.55 8.29 6.33
N GLN A 183 5.26 7.01 6.54
CA GLN A 183 5.63 6.30 7.77
C GLN A 183 7.15 6.13 7.85
N LEU A 184 7.78 5.75 6.74
CA LEU A 184 9.23 5.55 6.67
C LEU A 184 10.01 6.85 6.86
N GLU A 185 9.44 8.03 6.54
CA GLU A 185 10.13 9.31 6.72
C GLU A 185 10.51 9.58 8.17
N THR A 186 9.71 9.12 9.12
CA THR A 186 9.91 9.29 10.56
C THR A 186 10.23 7.98 11.27
N THR A 187 10.84 7.01 10.55
CA THR A 187 11.25 5.70 11.06
C THR A 187 12.75 5.53 10.87
N GLU A 188 13.47 5.20 11.94
CA GLU A 188 14.93 5.06 11.95
C GLU A 188 15.40 3.71 12.51
N SER A 189 14.71 3.17 13.53
CA SER A 189 15.16 1.99 14.27
C SER A 189 14.48 0.69 13.84
N LEU A 190 13.59 0.72 12.84
CA LEU A 190 12.96 -0.48 12.33
C LEU A 190 13.99 -1.38 11.66
N HIS A 191 14.02 -2.64 12.08
CA HIS A 191 14.83 -3.69 11.48
C HIS A 191 13.92 -4.75 10.87
N CYS A 192 14.02 -4.96 9.55
CA CYS A 192 13.34 -6.02 8.83
C CYS A 192 14.31 -7.17 8.52
N ASP A 193 13.90 -8.43 8.75
CA ASP A 193 14.67 -9.61 8.33
C ASP A 193 14.70 -9.72 6.79
N SER A 194 13.57 -9.42 6.13
CA SER A 194 13.50 -9.20 4.69
C SER A 194 12.60 -8.01 4.36
N ALA A 195 12.90 -7.29 3.31
CA ALA A 195 12.07 -6.18 2.89
C ALA A 195 12.04 -6.00 1.37
N ALA A 196 10.89 -5.57 0.82
CA ALA A 196 10.74 -5.29 -0.59
C ALA A 196 10.54 -3.80 -0.88
N LEU A 197 11.23 -3.32 -1.91
CA LEU A 197 10.93 -2.09 -2.61
C LEU A 197 10.43 -2.45 -4.02
N LEU A 198 9.09 -2.48 -4.16
CA LEU A 198 8.44 -3.07 -5.33
C LEU A 198 8.60 -2.23 -6.60
N ASN A 199 8.48 -0.92 -6.47
CA ASN A 199 8.64 0.05 -7.54
C ASN A 199 8.63 1.49 -7.01
N ILE A 200 9.17 2.41 -7.80
CA ILE A 200 9.13 3.85 -7.54
C ILE A 200 8.63 4.55 -8.80
N THR A 201 7.38 4.98 -8.78
CA THR A 201 6.77 5.83 -9.81
C THR A 201 6.25 7.10 -9.17
N GLU A 202 6.01 8.15 -9.95
CA GLU A 202 5.58 9.44 -9.42
C GLU A 202 4.30 9.32 -8.60
N ASP A 203 4.37 9.76 -7.35
CA ASP A 203 3.26 9.88 -6.41
C ASP A 203 3.72 10.75 -5.22
N HIS A 204 2.79 11.43 -4.57
CA HIS A 204 3.02 12.16 -3.31
C HIS A 204 4.14 13.22 -3.34
N ILE A 205 4.36 13.88 -4.49
CA ILE A 205 5.37 14.93 -4.62
C ILE A 205 4.98 16.17 -3.79
N ASP A 206 3.68 16.44 -3.66
CA ASP A 206 3.12 17.46 -2.78
C ASP A 206 3.54 17.28 -1.31
N TRP A 207 3.70 16.05 -0.86
CA TRP A 207 4.09 15.71 0.52
C TRP A 207 5.61 15.67 0.71
N HIS A 208 6.38 15.15 -0.27
CA HIS A 208 7.84 14.97 -0.17
C HIS A 208 8.63 16.12 -0.78
N GLY A 209 8.04 16.91 -1.68
CA GLY A 209 8.68 18.01 -2.40
C GLY A 209 9.49 17.59 -3.62
N SER A 210 9.95 16.32 -3.72
CA SER A 210 10.61 15.79 -4.91
C SER A 210 10.59 14.25 -4.98
N MET A 211 10.84 13.70 -6.18
CA MET A 211 10.98 12.26 -6.40
C MET A 211 12.16 11.66 -5.65
N GLU A 212 13.26 12.39 -5.55
CA GLU A 212 14.47 11.95 -4.82
C GLU A 212 14.18 11.75 -3.34
N LYS A 213 13.47 12.70 -2.70
CA LYS A 213 13.06 12.60 -1.30
C LYS A 213 12.06 11.46 -1.09
N TYR A 214 11.08 11.31 -2.01
CA TYR A 214 10.13 10.20 -1.99
C TYR A 214 10.83 8.84 -2.05
N ALA A 215 11.76 8.66 -2.98
CA ALA A 215 12.55 7.45 -3.11
C ALA A 215 13.46 7.22 -1.90
N ALA A 216 14.09 8.26 -1.38
CA ALA A 216 14.95 8.19 -0.19
C ALA A 216 14.15 7.74 1.04
N ALA A 217 12.94 8.28 1.24
CA ALA A 217 12.06 7.85 2.32
C ALA A 217 11.73 6.35 2.25
N LYS A 218 11.42 5.81 1.05
CA LYS A 218 11.16 4.37 0.90
C LYS A 218 12.37 3.50 1.18
N ARG A 219 13.58 3.94 0.83
CA ARG A 219 14.81 3.18 1.08
C ARG A 219 15.16 3.03 2.56
N LYS A 220 14.58 3.86 3.46
CA LYS A 220 14.72 3.71 4.91
C LYS A 220 14.20 2.37 5.45
N ILE A 221 13.44 1.60 4.65
CA ILE A 221 12.97 0.26 5.02
C ILE A 221 14.12 -0.75 5.20
N PHE A 222 15.30 -0.48 4.63
CA PHE A 222 16.44 -1.38 4.62
C PHE A 222 17.46 -1.02 5.70
N SER A 223 17.75 -1.98 6.59
CA SER A 223 18.92 -1.98 7.46
C SER A 223 20.12 -2.62 6.76
N ALA A 224 21.28 -2.63 7.40
CA ALA A 224 22.51 -3.16 6.81
C ALA A 224 22.45 -4.65 6.49
N ASP A 225 21.74 -5.42 7.30
CA ASP A 225 21.60 -6.89 7.24
C ASP A 225 20.23 -7.37 6.75
N THR A 226 19.37 -6.45 6.31
CA THR A 226 18.08 -6.79 5.69
C THR A 226 18.28 -7.48 4.34
N VAL A 227 17.65 -8.65 4.14
CA VAL A 227 17.54 -9.24 2.79
C VAL A 227 16.63 -8.35 1.95
N ARG A 228 17.18 -7.75 0.91
CA ARG A 228 16.51 -6.78 0.03
C ARG A 228 15.88 -7.49 -1.16
N VAL A 229 14.58 -7.38 -1.33
CA VAL A 229 13.84 -7.90 -2.48
C VAL A 229 13.51 -6.74 -3.41
N LEU A 230 14.18 -6.68 -4.55
CA LEU A 230 14.20 -5.54 -5.45
C LEU A 230 13.67 -5.90 -6.84
N ASN A 231 12.98 -4.95 -7.46
CA ASN A 231 12.48 -5.09 -8.82
C ASN A 231 13.59 -4.78 -9.84
N ARG A 232 14.01 -5.78 -10.64
CA ARG A 232 15.07 -5.61 -11.66
C ARG A 232 14.70 -4.62 -12.76
N GLU A 233 13.41 -4.39 -13.01
CA GLU A 233 12.90 -3.51 -14.06
C GLU A 233 12.71 -2.07 -13.58
N ASP A 234 12.87 -1.82 -12.29
CA ASP A 234 12.71 -0.49 -11.68
C ASP A 234 14.07 0.06 -11.23
N PRO A 235 14.64 1.02 -11.95
CA PRO A 235 15.94 1.61 -11.59
C PRO A 235 15.94 2.22 -10.19
N GLY A 236 14.81 2.82 -9.76
CA GLY A 236 14.67 3.40 -8.43
C GLY A 236 14.75 2.36 -7.32
N SER A 237 14.19 1.16 -7.55
CA SER A 237 14.31 0.01 -6.66
C SER A 237 15.76 -0.52 -6.63
N MET A 238 16.36 -0.70 -7.80
CA MET A 238 17.70 -1.28 -7.96
C MET A 238 18.83 -0.42 -7.37
N LEU A 239 18.66 0.90 -7.25
CA LEU A 239 19.61 1.75 -6.51
C LEU A 239 19.81 1.29 -5.07
N SER A 240 18.87 0.53 -4.50
CA SER A 240 18.99 -0.04 -3.16
C SER A 240 19.92 -1.26 -3.09
N ALA A 241 20.42 -1.76 -4.20
CA ALA A 241 21.44 -2.84 -4.23
C ALA A 241 22.87 -2.33 -4.14
N GLU A 242 23.10 -1.04 -4.35
CA GLU A 242 24.44 -0.45 -4.40
C GLU A 242 25.16 -0.59 -3.05
N GLY A 243 26.37 -1.15 -3.07
CA GLY A 243 27.19 -1.36 -1.87
C GLY A 243 26.71 -2.45 -0.92
N VAL A 244 25.73 -3.25 -1.32
CA VAL A 244 25.15 -4.33 -0.50
C VAL A 244 25.76 -5.68 -0.89
N PRO A 245 26.11 -6.54 0.08
CA PRO A 245 26.53 -7.91 -0.21
C PRO A 245 25.51 -8.66 -1.08
N SER A 246 25.99 -9.41 -2.07
CA SER A 246 25.14 -10.03 -3.09
C SER A 246 24.18 -11.10 -2.54
N ASP A 247 24.52 -11.72 -1.43
CA ASP A 247 23.72 -12.69 -0.69
C ASP A 247 22.52 -12.05 0.05
N LEU A 248 22.58 -10.74 0.28
CA LEU A 248 21.47 -9.95 0.82
C LEU A 248 20.60 -9.31 -0.29
N VAL A 249 20.89 -9.54 -1.56
CA VAL A 249 20.14 -8.96 -2.67
C VAL A 249 19.42 -10.05 -3.44
N HIS A 250 18.13 -10.16 -3.20
CA HIS A 250 17.21 -10.93 -4.03
C HIS A 250 16.50 -10.02 -5.02
N THR A 251 16.16 -10.51 -6.19
CA THR A 251 15.50 -9.70 -7.20
C THR A 251 14.30 -10.44 -7.81
N PHE A 252 13.35 -9.66 -8.34
CA PHE A 252 12.26 -10.20 -9.16
C PHE A 252 12.11 -9.37 -10.43
N GLY A 253 11.58 -10.00 -11.49
CA GLY A 253 11.40 -9.37 -12.80
C GLY A 253 10.56 -10.22 -13.73
N SER A 254 10.17 -9.67 -14.89
CA SER A 254 9.42 -10.38 -15.93
C SER A 254 10.32 -11.22 -16.85
N ASP A 255 11.65 -11.08 -16.74
CA ASP A 255 12.64 -11.93 -17.42
C ASP A 255 12.98 -13.18 -16.60
N ALA A 256 13.63 -14.15 -17.23
CA ALA A 256 14.08 -15.36 -16.55
C ALA A 256 15.17 -15.06 -15.49
N PRO A 257 15.11 -15.71 -14.31
CA PRO A 257 16.12 -15.56 -13.27
C PRO A 257 17.50 -16.08 -13.73
N LYS A 258 18.60 -15.49 -13.24
CA LYS A 258 19.96 -15.76 -13.72
C LYS A 258 20.97 -16.15 -12.64
N LYS A 259 20.71 -15.75 -11.39
CA LYS A 259 21.61 -16.03 -10.25
C LYS A 259 20.79 -16.37 -9.00
N ILE A 260 21.41 -17.00 -8.02
CA ILE A 260 20.77 -17.30 -6.73
C ILE A 260 20.16 -16.03 -6.15
N GLY A 261 18.92 -16.15 -5.67
CA GLY A 261 18.12 -15.02 -5.18
C GLY A 261 17.34 -14.26 -6.25
N ASP A 262 17.49 -14.61 -7.54
CA ASP A 262 16.65 -14.06 -8.60
C ASP A 262 15.35 -14.88 -8.75
N PHE A 263 14.24 -14.18 -8.90
CA PHE A 263 12.93 -14.71 -9.23
C PHE A 263 12.42 -14.05 -10.51
N GLY A 264 11.69 -14.81 -11.35
CA GLY A 264 11.29 -14.26 -12.65
C GLY A 264 10.30 -15.13 -13.38
N ILE A 265 10.15 -14.85 -14.66
CA ILE A 265 9.22 -15.52 -15.54
C ILE A 265 10.02 -16.26 -16.61
N SER A 266 9.69 -17.53 -16.82
CA SER A 266 10.33 -18.40 -17.82
C SER A 266 9.30 -18.98 -18.76
N ASP A 267 9.55 -18.89 -20.06
CA ASP A 267 8.75 -19.54 -21.08
C ASP A 267 9.24 -20.98 -21.29
N VAL A 268 8.40 -21.99 -21.01
CA VAL A 268 8.73 -23.40 -21.21
C VAL A 268 7.62 -24.09 -21.99
N GLY A 269 7.91 -24.43 -23.22
CA GLY A 269 6.92 -24.98 -24.14
C GLY A 269 5.80 -23.97 -24.45
N ALA A 270 4.55 -24.37 -24.19
CA ALA A 270 3.38 -23.50 -24.40
C ALA A 270 2.93 -22.76 -23.12
N LEU A 271 3.70 -22.85 -22.02
CA LEU A 271 3.33 -22.31 -20.72
C LEU A 271 4.36 -21.29 -20.25
N VAL A 272 3.84 -20.23 -19.63
CA VAL A 272 4.60 -19.21 -18.90
C VAL A 272 4.63 -19.58 -17.44
N TRP A 273 5.81 -19.65 -16.84
CA TRP A 273 6.02 -20.08 -15.46
C TRP A 273 6.62 -18.99 -14.59
N LEU A 274 6.17 -18.87 -13.36
CA LEU A 274 6.97 -18.27 -12.33
C LEU A 274 8.14 -19.21 -12.01
N SER A 275 9.34 -18.66 -11.90
CA SER A 275 10.57 -19.42 -11.69
C SER A 275 11.51 -18.68 -10.73
N GLY A 276 12.46 -19.40 -10.14
CA GLY A 276 13.44 -18.83 -9.23
C GLY A 276 14.74 -19.60 -9.21
N CYS A 277 15.86 -18.94 -9.00
CA CYS A 277 17.14 -19.53 -8.69
C CYS A 277 17.28 -19.61 -7.16
N ILE A 278 16.81 -20.70 -6.54
CA ILE A 278 16.73 -20.83 -5.08
C ILE A 278 18.03 -21.39 -4.49
N ALA A 279 18.35 -22.63 -4.87
CA ALA A 279 19.54 -23.33 -4.36
C ALA A 279 20.74 -23.27 -5.31
N SER A 280 20.52 -22.96 -6.57
CA SER A 280 21.53 -22.87 -7.61
C SER A 280 21.23 -21.75 -8.59
N ALA A 281 22.17 -21.42 -9.47
CA ALA A 281 21.96 -20.45 -10.55
C ALA A 281 21.11 -21.00 -11.72
N SER A 282 20.64 -22.26 -11.63
CA SER A 282 19.70 -22.83 -12.60
C SER A 282 18.27 -22.52 -12.19
N PRO A 283 17.44 -21.95 -13.08
CA PRO A 283 16.05 -21.67 -12.78
C PRO A 283 15.23 -22.94 -12.46
N GLU A 284 14.54 -22.91 -11.34
CA GLU A 284 13.53 -23.91 -10.95
C GLU A 284 12.15 -23.38 -11.33
N LEU A 285 11.32 -24.20 -11.98
CA LEU A 285 9.95 -23.85 -12.32
C LEU A 285 9.08 -24.01 -11.06
N LEU A 286 8.42 -22.92 -10.65
CA LEU A 286 7.66 -22.87 -9.40
C LEU A 286 6.18 -23.17 -9.63
N ILE A 287 5.51 -22.39 -10.48
CA ILE A 287 4.08 -22.51 -10.75
C ILE A 287 3.78 -21.92 -12.13
N PRO A 288 2.92 -22.56 -12.96
CA PRO A 288 2.43 -21.94 -14.18
C PRO A 288 1.67 -20.63 -13.85
N MET A 289 1.94 -19.57 -14.60
CA MET A 289 1.31 -18.26 -14.36
C MET A 289 -0.23 -18.32 -14.45
N ASN A 290 -0.77 -19.18 -15.32
CA ASN A 290 -2.22 -19.37 -15.46
C ASN A 290 -2.86 -20.15 -14.29
N ALA A 291 -2.07 -20.76 -13.42
CA ALA A 291 -2.54 -21.40 -12.19
C ALA A 291 -2.72 -20.39 -11.03
N LEU A 292 -2.22 -19.17 -11.18
CA LEU A 292 -2.52 -18.09 -10.23
C LEU A 292 -3.97 -17.64 -10.39
N ARG A 293 -4.68 -17.47 -9.28
CA ARG A 293 -6.04 -16.88 -9.31
C ARG A 293 -6.02 -15.36 -9.46
N ILE A 294 -4.99 -14.71 -8.96
CA ILE A 294 -4.72 -13.28 -9.21
C ILE A 294 -4.12 -13.12 -10.61
N ARG A 295 -4.79 -12.34 -11.45
CA ARG A 295 -4.44 -12.25 -12.87
C ARG A 295 -3.57 -11.05 -13.19
N GLY A 296 -2.87 -11.14 -14.33
CA GLY A 296 -2.04 -10.07 -14.88
C GLY A 296 -0.58 -10.16 -14.45
N LEU A 297 0.30 -9.60 -15.28
CA LEU A 297 1.75 -9.59 -15.08
C LEU A 297 2.13 -8.92 -13.76
N HIS A 298 1.49 -7.80 -13.41
CA HIS A 298 1.74 -7.11 -12.15
C HIS A 298 1.47 -7.98 -10.92
N ASN A 299 0.47 -8.87 -10.96
CA ASN A 299 0.19 -9.80 -9.88
C ASN A 299 1.17 -10.99 -9.87
N ALA A 300 1.64 -11.42 -11.03
CA ALA A 300 2.75 -12.37 -11.10
C ALA A 300 4.03 -11.79 -10.45
N MET A 301 4.33 -10.51 -10.69
CA MET A 301 5.43 -9.79 -10.05
C MET A 301 5.25 -9.67 -8.53
N ASN A 302 4.03 -9.36 -8.06
CA ASN A 302 3.72 -9.36 -6.62
C ASN A 302 3.89 -10.76 -6.00
N ALA A 303 3.52 -11.83 -6.70
CA ALA A 303 3.71 -13.21 -6.27
C ALA A 303 5.20 -13.59 -6.18
N LEU A 304 6.01 -13.18 -7.15
CA LEU A 304 7.47 -13.37 -7.12
C LEU A 304 8.11 -12.63 -5.94
N ALA A 305 7.70 -11.38 -5.70
CA ALA A 305 8.19 -10.60 -4.55
C ALA A 305 7.80 -11.25 -3.21
N ALA A 306 6.54 -11.70 -3.06
CA ALA A 306 6.09 -12.40 -1.85
C ALA A 306 6.83 -13.74 -1.65
N THR A 307 7.10 -14.48 -2.73
CA THR A 307 7.91 -15.70 -2.71
C THR A 307 9.32 -15.41 -2.20
N ALA A 308 10.00 -14.41 -2.77
CA ALA A 308 11.36 -14.03 -2.37
C ALA A 308 11.42 -13.60 -0.89
N LEU A 309 10.47 -12.76 -0.45
CA LEU A 309 10.37 -12.28 0.93
C LEU A 309 10.20 -13.43 1.94
N THR A 310 9.28 -14.34 1.65
CA THR A 310 8.93 -15.42 2.59
C THR A 310 9.98 -16.53 2.61
N LEU A 311 10.61 -16.85 1.48
CA LEU A 311 11.77 -17.74 1.45
C LEU A 311 12.95 -17.18 2.25
N ALA A 312 13.22 -15.88 2.15
CA ALA A 312 14.31 -15.22 2.88
C ALA A 312 14.19 -15.34 4.41
N VAL A 313 12.98 -15.47 4.92
CA VAL A 313 12.72 -15.68 6.36
C VAL A 313 12.47 -17.14 6.74
N GLY A 314 12.73 -18.08 5.82
CA GLY A 314 12.73 -19.51 6.08
C GLY A 314 11.36 -20.21 5.95
N ILE A 315 10.41 -19.63 5.22
CA ILE A 315 9.13 -20.29 4.93
C ILE A 315 9.33 -21.36 3.86
N PRO A 316 8.81 -22.61 4.07
CA PRO A 316 8.96 -23.69 3.12
C PRO A 316 8.31 -23.42 1.75
N LEU A 317 8.98 -23.81 0.66
CA LEU A 317 8.53 -23.56 -0.70
C LEU A 317 7.15 -24.20 -0.99
N ASP A 318 6.87 -25.39 -0.43
CA ASP A 318 5.59 -26.06 -0.64
C ASP A 318 4.39 -25.29 -0.08
N SER A 319 4.54 -24.60 1.07
CA SER A 319 3.52 -23.71 1.62
C SER A 319 3.32 -22.49 0.72
N ILE A 320 4.40 -21.95 0.18
CA ILE A 320 4.34 -20.84 -0.78
C ILE A 320 3.54 -21.26 -2.01
N LEU A 321 3.89 -22.39 -2.63
CA LEU A 321 3.24 -22.87 -3.86
C LEU A 321 1.76 -23.23 -3.67
N ARG A 322 1.37 -23.77 -2.50
CA ARG A 322 -0.05 -24.00 -2.16
C ARG A 322 -0.81 -22.68 -2.11
N THR A 323 -0.28 -21.71 -1.36
CA THR A 323 -0.93 -20.40 -1.22
C THR A 323 -1.06 -19.68 -2.56
N LEU A 324 -0.03 -19.68 -3.40
CA LEU A 324 -0.08 -19.06 -4.73
C LEU A 324 -1.21 -19.60 -5.62
N ARG A 325 -1.56 -20.90 -5.50
CA ARG A 325 -2.68 -21.51 -6.23
C ARG A 325 -4.05 -21.09 -5.70
N GLU A 326 -4.14 -20.79 -4.41
CA GLU A 326 -5.42 -20.61 -3.72
C GLU A 326 -5.78 -19.15 -3.47
N TYR A 327 -4.79 -18.27 -3.41
CA TYR A 327 -4.98 -16.86 -3.08
C TYR A 327 -5.78 -16.13 -4.16
N LYS A 328 -6.93 -15.58 -3.75
CA LYS A 328 -7.91 -14.96 -4.65
C LYS A 328 -7.70 -13.45 -4.87
N GLY A 329 -6.72 -12.86 -4.19
CA GLY A 329 -6.49 -11.40 -4.19
C GLY A 329 -7.31 -10.67 -3.13
N GLU A 330 -7.08 -9.37 -3.06
CA GLU A 330 -7.74 -8.48 -2.11
C GLU A 330 -8.96 -7.80 -2.76
N PRO A 331 -9.99 -7.48 -1.97
CA PRO A 331 -11.11 -6.68 -2.44
C PRO A 331 -10.65 -5.37 -3.10
N HIS A 332 -11.35 -4.94 -4.12
CA HIS A 332 -11.12 -3.68 -4.84
C HIS A 332 -9.78 -3.58 -5.58
N ARG A 333 -9.15 -4.72 -5.92
CA ARG A 333 -7.89 -4.79 -6.70
C ARG A 333 -8.04 -5.76 -7.85
N VAL A 334 -8.45 -5.23 -9.01
CA VAL A 334 -8.75 -6.00 -10.23
C VAL A 334 -9.62 -7.22 -9.92
N GLN A 335 -10.60 -7.02 -9.03
CA GLN A 335 -11.48 -8.06 -8.54
C GLN A 335 -12.63 -8.29 -9.51
N LEU A 336 -12.78 -9.52 -10.03
CA LEU A 336 -13.99 -9.89 -10.76
C LEU A 336 -15.18 -9.92 -9.78
N ILE A 337 -16.17 -9.08 -10.04
CA ILE A 337 -17.40 -8.95 -9.22
C ILE A 337 -18.47 -9.90 -9.70
N LEU A 338 -18.76 -9.83 -11.00
CA LEU A 338 -19.74 -10.72 -11.65
C LEU A 338 -19.47 -10.80 -13.16
N ARG A 339 -20.07 -11.78 -13.81
CA ARG A 339 -20.17 -11.89 -15.26
C ARG A 339 -21.63 -11.92 -15.64
N ALA A 340 -22.04 -11.01 -16.51
CA ALA A 340 -23.41 -10.96 -17.05
C ALA A 340 -23.33 -10.72 -18.57
N SER A 341 -24.17 -11.41 -19.35
CA SER A 341 -24.21 -11.31 -20.82
C SER A 341 -22.83 -11.47 -21.49
N ASP A 342 -21.99 -12.38 -20.93
CA ASP A 342 -20.59 -12.61 -21.32
C ASP A 342 -19.70 -11.36 -21.22
N ILE A 343 -20.01 -10.46 -20.29
CA ILE A 343 -19.22 -9.28 -19.95
C ILE A 343 -18.76 -9.41 -18.50
N ASP A 344 -17.44 -9.24 -18.27
CA ASP A 344 -16.87 -9.20 -16.94
C ASP A 344 -16.98 -7.80 -16.33
N TYR A 345 -17.48 -7.70 -15.08
CA TYR A 345 -17.46 -6.48 -14.29
C TYR A 345 -16.36 -6.60 -13.26
N VAL A 346 -15.36 -5.73 -13.35
CA VAL A 346 -14.13 -5.81 -12.57
C VAL A 346 -13.94 -4.53 -11.75
N ASP A 347 -13.75 -4.70 -10.45
CA ASP A 347 -13.53 -3.63 -9.49
C ASP A 347 -12.03 -3.47 -9.19
N ASP A 348 -11.49 -2.32 -9.53
CA ASP A 348 -10.16 -1.86 -9.14
C ASP A 348 -10.24 -0.46 -8.52
N SER A 349 -11.28 -0.22 -7.69
CA SER A 349 -11.52 1.08 -7.07
C SER A 349 -10.32 1.59 -6.25
N LYS A 350 -9.40 0.74 -5.84
CA LYS A 350 -8.16 1.10 -5.14
C LYS A 350 -7.02 1.52 -6.08
N GLY A 351 -7.22 1.45 -7.41
CA GLY A 351 -6.33 1.98 -8.45
C GLY A 351 -6.39 3.50 -8.54
N THR A 352 -5.84 4.21 -7.56
CA THR A 352 -6.00 5.66 -7.36
C THR A 352 -4.86 6.50 -7.93
N ASN A 353 -4.00 5.91 -8.74
CA ASN A 353 -2.94 6.60 -9.46
C ASN A 353 -2.76 6.04 -10.88
N VAL A 354 -2.08 6.81 -11.71
CA VAL A 354 -1.81 6.52 -13.13
C VAL A 354 -1.12 5.17 -13.33
N GLY A 355 -0.09 4.87 -12.52
CA GLY A 355 0.66 3.62 -12.62
C GLY A 355 -0.18 2.38 -12.29
N ALA A 356 -1.12 2.49 -11.33
CA ALA A 356 -2.03 1.39 -10.99
C ALA A 356 -2.96 1.05 -12.15
N VAL A 357 -3.55 2.07 -12.80
CA VAL A 357 -4.44 1.86 -13.96
C VAL A 357 -3.70 1.28 -15.15
N ALA A 358 -2.49 1.79 -15.45
CA ALA A 358 -1.66 1.25 -16.51
C ALA A 358 -1.34 -0.24 -16.29
N ALA A 359 -0.97 -0.60 -15.04
CA ALA A 359 -0.71 -1.99 -14.66
C ALA A 359 -1.97 -2.88 -14.74
N ALA A 360 -3.13 -2.37 -14.33
CA ALA A 360 -4.39 -3.09 -14.46
C ALA A 360 -4.75 -3.36 -15.92
N LEU A 361 -4.68 -2.34 -16.79
CA LEU A 361 -4.97 -2.45 -18.22
C LEU A 361 -4.08 -3.48 -18.92
N ALA A 362 -2.80 -3.56 -18.58
CA ALA A 362 -1.87 -4.54 -19.15
C ALA A 362 -2.27 -6.01 -18.88
N GLY A 363 -3.16 -6.25 -17.93
CA GLY A 363 -3.72 -7.58 -17.64
C GLY A 363 -4.82 -8.04 -18.60
N PHE A 364 -5.29 -7.17 -19.49
CA PHE A 364 -6.41 -7.44 -20.41
C PHE A 364 -5.94 -7.47 -21.86
N GLY A 365 -6.72 -8.18 -22.70
CA GLY A 365 -6.46 -8.23 -24.13
C GLY A 365 -6.65 -6.86 -24.83
N PRO A 366 -6.13 -6.71 -26.06
CA PRO A 366 -6.25 -5.45 -26.80
C PRO A 366 -7.70 -5.11 -27.13
N LYS A 367 -8.10 -3.85 -26.84
CA LYS A 367 -9.44 -3.31 -27.10
C LYS A 367 -10.59 -4.10 -26.44
N LYS A 368 -10.31 -4.71 -25.27
CA LYS A 368 -11.28 -5.51 -24.51
C LYS A 368 -11.87 -4.80 -23.32
N VAL A 369 -11.39 -3.61 -22.99
CA VAL A 369 -11.80 -2.89 -21.78
C VAL A 369 -12.69 -1.70 -22.14
N VAL A 370 -13.79 -1.54 -21.39
CA VAL A 370 -14.48 -0.25 -21.22
C VAL A 370 -14.12 0.24 -19.82
N LEU A 371 -13.35 1.32 -19.75
CA LEU A 371 -12.75 1.83 -18.53
C LEU A 371 -13.63 2.91 -17.91
N ILE A 372 -13.90 2.82 -16.60
CA ILE A 372 -14.50 3.91 -15.80
C ILE A 372 -13.37 4.54 -15.00
N LEU A 373 -13.09 5.83 -15.27
CA LEU A 373 -11.98 6.54 -14.63
C LEU A 373 -12.33 7.98 -14.29
N GLY A 374 -11.61 8.53 -13.28
CA GLY A 374 -11.79 9.91 -12.82
C GLY A 374 -12.01 10.03 -11.32
N GLY A 375 -12.13 11.27 -10.86
CA GLY A 375 -12.20 11.67 -9.47
C GLY A 375 -11.25 12.83 -9.17
N ASP A 376 -10.67 12.87 -7.96
CA ASP A 376 -9.64 13.83 -7.55
C ASP A 376 -8.24 13.30 -7.91
N GLY A 377 -7.63 13.87 -8.94
CA GLY A 377 -6.32 13.47 -9.47
C GLY A 377 -5.12 13.93 -8.66
N LYS A 378 -5.29 14.78 -7.64
CA LYS A 378 -4.19 15.27 -6.80
C LYS A 378 -3.03 15.90 -7.57
N GLY A 379 -3.29 16.50 -8.73
CA GLY A 379 -2.26 17.12 -9.57
C GLY A 379 -1.39 16.15 -10.37
N GLN A 380 -1.77 14.87 -10.49
CA GLN A 380 -1.05 13.89 -11.32
C GLN A 380 -1.06 14.28 -12.80
N ASP A 381 0.01 13.91 -13.50
CA ASP A 381 0.06 13.88 -14.96
C ASP A 381 -0.64 12.62 -15.49
N PHE A 382 -1.66 12.77 -16.34
CA PHE A 382 -2.41 11.64 -16.91
C PHE A 382 -1.92 11.23 -18.31
N ALA A 383 -1.02 11.98 -18.94
CA ALA A 383 -0.48 11.65 -20.25
C ALA A 383 0.10 10.22 -20.37
N PRO A 384 0.74 9.63 -19.33
CA PRO A 384 1.22 8.26 -19.39
C PRO A 384 0.12 7.19 -19.53
N LEU A 385 -1.17 7.51 -19.27
CA LEU A 385 -2.28 6.58 -19.49
C LEU A 385 -2.68 6.45 -20.95
N LYS A 386 -2.29 7.38 -21.83
CA LYS A 386 -2.69 7.38 -23.23
C LYS A 386 -2.34 6.07 -23.93
N ALA A 387 -1.09 5.65 -23.88
CA ALA A 387 -0.64 4.42 -24.56
C ALA A 387 -1.31 3.14 -24.00
N PRO A 388 -1.41 2.90 -22.66
CA PRO A 388 -2.16 1.77 -22.11
C PRO A 388 -3.65 1.77 -22.50
N ILE A 389 -4.31 2.93 -22.48
CA ILE A 389 -5.72 3.06 -22.87
C ILE A 389 -5.87 2.79 -24.37
N GLU A 390 -5.00 3.33 -25.20
CA GLU A 390 -5.01 3.07 -26.64
C GLU A 390 -4.76 1.58 -26.95
N ALA A 391 -3.94 0.89 -26.20
CA ALA A 391 -3.68 -0.53 -26.40
C ALA A 391 -4.86 -1.43 -25.98
N HIS A 392 -5.47 -1.18 -24.85
CA HIS A 392 -6.36 -2.14 -24.17
C HIS A 392 -7.83 -1.70 -24.11
N ALA A 393 -8.11 -0.39 -24.05
CA ALA A 393 -9.47 0.12 -23.96
C ALA A 393 -10.08 0.38 -25.32
N LYS A 394 -11.36 0.12 -25.46
CA LYS A 394 -12.20 0.50 -26.60
C LYS A 394 -13.12 1.67 -26.26
N GLY A 395 -13.37 1.90 -24.96
CA GLY A 395 -14.19 2.98 -24.45
C GLY A 395 -13.74 3.44 -23.08
N ALA A 396 -14.07 4.68 -22.74
CA ALA A 396 -13.81 5.32 -21.46
C ALA A 396 -15.03 6.11 -21.01
N VAL A 397 -15.41 5.94 -19.76
CA VAL A 397 -16.45 6.73 -19.09
C VAL A 397 -15.77 7.58 -18.03
N PHE A 398 -15.89 8.88 -18.16
CA PHE A 398 -15.23 9.86 -17.31
C PHE A 398 -16.15 10.34 -16.18
N ILE A 399 -15.66 10.31 -14.94
CA ILE A 399 -16.39 10.74 -13.74
C ILE A 399 -15.57 11.72 -12.90
N GLY A 400 -16.22 12.51 -12.08
CA GLY A 400 -15.58 13.35 -11.06
C GLY A 400 -14.89 14.61 -11.58
N ARG A 401 -14.18 15.26 -10.67
CA ARG A 401 -13.65 16.62 -10.84
C ARG A 401 -12.67 16.76 -12.00
N ASP A 402 -11.72 15.84 -12.10
CA ASP A 402 -10.64 15.94 -13.10
C ASP A 402 -10.93 15.18 -14.40
N ALA A 403 -12.19 14.74 -14.61
CA ALA A 403 -12.63 14.08 -15.82
C ALA A 403 -12.28 14.83 -17.12
N PRO A 404 -12.47 16.17 -17.24
CA PRO A 404 -12.10 16.90 -18.46
C PRO A 404 -10.60 16.91 -18.74
N LEU A 405 -9.78 16.97 -17.69
CA LEU A 405 -8.32 16.93 -17.80
C LEU A 405 -7.87 15.55 -18.31
N ILE A 406 -8.40 14.50 -17.69
CA ILE A 406 -8.06 13.12 -18.06
C ILE A 406 -8.47 12.86 -19.52
N GLU A 407 -9.70 13.20 -19.91
CA GLU A 407 -10.17 13.01 -21.28
C GLU A 407 -9.22 13.67 -22.29
N LYS A 408 -8.83 14.93 -22.04
CA LYS A 408 -7.91 15.67 -22.92
C LYS A 408 -6.58 14.94 -23.11
N GLU A 409 -6.02 14.36 -22.04
CA GLU A 409 -4.69 13.74 -22.06
C GLU A 409 -4.72 12.32 -22.68
N VAL A 410 -5.84 11.58 -22.54
CA VAL A 410 -5.92 10.17 -22.99
C VAL A 410 -6.65 9.99 -24.31
N ASP A 411 -7.20 11.05 -24.89
CA ASP A 411 -8.00 10.97 -26.12
C ASP A 411 -7.18 10.46 -27.31
N TYR A 412 -7.80 9.59 -28.10
CA TYR A 412 -7.26 9.10 -29.37
C TYR A 412 -8.38 8.79 -30.37
N PRO A 413 -8.11 8.80 -31.70
CA PRO A 413 -9.11 8.49 -32.70
C PRO A 413 -9.71 7.10 -32.54
N GLY A 414 -11.03 7.02 -32.33
CA GLY A 414 -11.77 5.76 -32.18
C GLY A 414 -12.04 5.32 -30.72
N LEU A 415 -11.62 6.07 -29.71
CA LEU A 415 -12.06 5.86 -28.35
C LEU A 415 -13.54 6.24 -28.22
N LEU A 416 -14.37 5.28 -27.76
CA LEU A 416 -15.75 5.58 -27.36
C LEU A 416 -15.71 6.35 -26.04
N LYS A 417 -16.47 7.45 -25.94
CA LYS A 417 -16.41 8.32 -24.75
C LYS A 417 -17.80 8.64 -24.23
N ALA A 418 -17.92 8.67 -22.89
CA ALA A 418 -19.08 9.21 -22.20
C ALA A 418 -18.65 9.90 -20.91
N HIS A 419 -19.52 10.77 -20.39
CA HIS A 419 -19.40 11.39 -19.09
C HIS A 419 -20.57 10.97 -18.21
N ALA A 420 -20.31 10.76 -16.93
CA ALA A 420 -21.34 10.41 -15.97
C ALA A 420 -21.19 11.24 -14.68
N LYS A 421 -22.32 11.55 -14.06
CA LYS A 421 -22.40 12.30 -12.81
C LYS A 421 -22.52 11.36 -11.58
N THR A 422 -22.93 10.13 -11.82
CA THR A 422 -23.10 9.11 -10.79
C THR A 422 -22.45 7.81 -11.23
N MET A 423 -22.15 6.91 -10.30
CA MET A 423 -21.61 5.58 -10.61
C MET A 423 -22.63 4.74 -11.40
N ALA A 424 -23.90 4.84 -11.07
CA ALA A 424 -24.97 4.13 -11.80
C ALA A 424 -25.03 4.54 -13.29
N GLU A 425 -24.96 5.84 -13.57
CA GLU A 425 -24.83 6.34 -14.94
C GLU A 425 -23.56 5.81 -15.62
N ALA A 426 -22.42 5.87 -14.92
CA ALA A 426 -21.14 5.42 -15.47
C ALA A 426 -21.16 3.94 -15.88
N VAL A 427 -21.76 3.08 -15.05
CA VAL A 427 -21.87 1.65 -15.37
C VAL A 427 -22.83 1.40 -16.52
N ARG A 428 -23.94 2.15 -16.62
CA ARG A 428 -24.89 2.06 -17.75
C ARG A 428 -24.24 2.51 -19.07
N GLU A 429 -23.50 3.62 -19.08
CA GLU A 429 -22.74 4.09 -20.25
C GLU A 429 -21.67 3.07 -20.67
N ALA A 430 -20.93 2.53 -19.69
CA ALA A 430 -19.93 1.50 -19.95
C ALA A 430 -20.57 0.24 -20.53
N ARG A 431 -21.74 -0.18 -20.01
CA ARG A 431 -22.49 -1.33 -20.51
C ARG A 431 -22.96 -1.12 -21.95
N ALA A 432 -23.39 0.08 -22.33
CA ALA A 432 -23.81 0.41 -23.68
C ALA A 432 -22.65 0.30 -24.69
N MET A 433 -21.40 0.53 -24.27
CA MET A 433 -20.21 0.40 -25.11
C MET A 433 -19.69 -1.03 -25.19
N ALA A 434 -19.94 -1.84 -24.17
CA ALA A 434 -19.39 -3.20 -24.04
C ALA A 434 -20.14 -4.22 -24.93
N LYS A 435 -19.40 -5.23 -25.39
CA LYS A 435 -19.91 -6.37 -26.18
C LYS A 435 -19.54 -7.68 -25.46
N PRO A 436 -20.23 -8.80 -25.76
CA PRO A 436 -19.82 -10.11 -25.23
C PRO A 436 -18.31 -10.36 -25.40
N GLY A 437 -17.67 -10.83 -24.33
CA GLY A 437 -16.23 -11.05 -24.23
C GLY A 437 -15.41 -9.81 -23.86
N ASP A 438 -16.06 -8.68 -23.52
CA ASP A 438 -15.39 -7.47 -23.02
C ASP A 438 -15.40 -7.43 -21.48
N THR A 439 -14.65 -6.47 -20.95
CA THR A 439 -14.58 -6.17 -19.50
C THR A 439 -14.99 -4.72 -19.24
N ILE A 440 -15.89 -4.49 -18.30
CA ILE A 440 -16.14 -3.18 -17.70
C ILE A 440 -15.25 -3.09 -16.46
N LEU A 441 -14.25 -2.21 -16.51
CA LEU A 441 -13.25 -2.03 -15.47
C LEU A 441 -13.44 -0.70 -14.75
N LEU A 442 -13.73 -0.72 -13.47
CA LEU A 442 -13.58 0.45 -12.60
C LEU A 442 -12.13 0.54 -12.15
N SER A 443 -11.33 1.42 -12.77
CA SER A 443 -9.95 1.71 -12.34
C SER A 443 -9.69 3.21 -12.49
N PRO A 444 -9.92 3.99 -11.42
CA PRO A 444 -10.23 5.41 -11.53
C PRO A 444 -9.03 6.33 -11.73
N ALA A 445 -7.80 5.92 -11.51
CA ALA A 445 -6.58 6.75 -11.48
C ALA A 445 -6.60 7.88 -10.43
N CYS A 446 -7.71 8.09 -9.76
CA CYS A 446 -7.97 9.24 -8.89
C CYS A 446 -8.45 8.83 -7.50
N ALA A 447 -8.25 9.70 -6.52
CA ALA A 447 -8.95 9.59 -5.24
C ALA A 447 -10.46 9.75 -5.43
N SER A 448 -11.24 9.30 -4.44
CA SER A 448 -12.70 9.23 -4.55
C SER A 448 -13.44 10.35 -3.82
N TRP A 449 -12.74 11.22 -3.11
CA TRP A 449 -13.33 12.13 -2.11
C TRP A 449 -14.15 13.28 -2.68
N ASP A 450 -14.08 13.51 -3.98
CA ASP A 450 -14.89 14.50 -4.69
C ASP A 450 -16.33 14.03 -4.95
N MET A 451 -16.55 12.71 -5.03
CA MET A 451 -17.86 12.10 -5.33
C MET A 451 -18.33 11.08 -4.29
N PHE A 452 -17.42 10.47 -3.53
CA PHE A 452 -17.69 9.35 -2.63
C PHE A 452 -17.03 9.57 -1.26
N LYS A 453 -17.51 8.86 -0.25
CA LYS A 453 -16.90 8.85 1.10
C LYS A 453 -15.43 8.41 1.07
N ASP A 454 -15.18 7.32 0.36
CA ASP A 454 -13.88 6.69 0.18
C ASP A 454 -13.91 5.72 -1.03
N TYR A 455 -12.81 5.02 -1.29
CA TYR A 455 -12.72 4.06 -2.39
C TYR A 455 -13.63 2.84 -2.20
N ALA A 456 -13.96 2.46 -0.97
CA ALA A 456 -14.84 1.33 -0.68
C ALA A 456 -16.31 1.68 -0.98
N ASP A 457 -16.75 2.91 -0.66
CA ASP A 457 -18.06 3.44 -1.06
C ASP A 457 -18.17 3.53 -2.58
N ARG A 458 -17.13 4.01 -3.28
CA ARG A 458 -17.08 4.00 -4.75
C ARG A 458 -17.25 2.61 -5.33
N SER A 459 -16.55 1.63 -4.78
CA SER A 459 -16.70 0.23 -5.16
C SER A 459 -18.10 -0.30 -4.88
N ALA A 460 -18.67 -0.04 -3.69
CA ALA A 460 -20.00 -0.51 -3.33
C ALA A 460 -21.06 -0.01 -4.32
N GLN A 461 -20.96 1.24 -4.76
CA GLN A 461 -21.85 1.81 -5.76
C GLN A 461 -21.64 1.19 -7.15
N PHE A 462 -20.40 0.87 -7.54
CA PHE A 462 -20.10 0.13 -8.78
C PHE A 462 -20.72 -1.27 -8.76
N VAL A 463 -20.53 -2.00 -7.67
CA VAL A 463 -21.08 -3.36 -7.47
C VAL A 463 -22.59 -3.35 -7.51
N ALA A 464 -23.23 -2.38 -6.85
CA ALA A 464 -24.69 -2.23 -6.85
C ALA A 464 -25.22 -1.98 -8.27
N ALA A 465 -24.62 -1.03 -8.99
CA ALA A 465 -25.03 -0.72 -10.38
C ALA A 465 -24.79 -1.89 -11.34
N ALA A 466 -23.69 -2.63 -11.20
CA ALA A 466 -23.43 -3.82 -12.00
C ALA A 466 -24.46 -4.93 -11.77
N LYS A 467 -24.88 -5.15 -10.52
CA LYS A 467 -25.92 -6.12 -10.16
C LYS A 467 -27.29 -5.71 -10.71
N GLU A 468 -27.65 -4.43 -10.57
CA GLU A 468 -28.92 -3.90 -11.09
C GLU A 468 -29.03 -4.15 -12.60
N ILE A 469 -27.97 -3.87 -13.38
CA ILE A 469 -27.97 -4.16 -14.83
C ILE A 469 -28.08 -5.66 -15.10
N ALA A 470 -27.38 -6.50 -14.35
CA ALA A 470 -27.45 -7.95 -14.52
C ALA A 470 -28.85 -8.51 -14.19
N GLU A 471 -29.56 -7.94 -13.22
CA GLU A 471 -30.95 -8.25 -12.90
C GLU A 471 -31.90 -7.78 -14.01
N GLU A 472 -31.75 -6.55 -14.53
CA GLU A 472 -32.52 -6.02 -15.65
C GLU A 472 -32.36 -6.88 -16.92
N GLU A 473 -31.20 -7.48 -17.12
CA GLU A 473 -30.89 -8.40 -18.23
C GLU A 473 -31.33 -9.85 -17.96
N GLY A 474 -31.89 -10.17 -16.79
CA GLY A 474 -32.30 -11.52 -16.42
C GLY A 474 -31.14 -12.49 -16.18
N GLN A 475 -29.96 -11.97 -15.84
CA GLN A 475 -28.75 -12.77 -15.59
C GLN A 475 -28.50 -13.08 -14.10
N LEU A 476 -29.23 -12.41 -13.19
CA LEU A 476 -29.28 -12.67 -11.75
C LEU A 476 -30.74 -12.80 -11.34
N CYS A 477 -31.02 -13.76 -10.45
CA CYS A 477 -32.35 -13.97 -9.81
C CYS A 477 -32.31 -13.49 -8.36
#